data_2d3ac9faea0e032a2146edc4945e5013
#
_entry.id   2d3ac9faea0e032a2146edc4945e5013
#
_cell.length_a   1.000
_cell.length_b   1.000
_cell.length_c   1.000
_cell.angle_alpha   90.00
_cell.angle_beta   90.00
_cell.angle_gamma   90.00
#
_symmetry.space_group_name_H-M   'P 1'
#
loop_
_entity.id
_entity.type
_entity.pdbx_description
1 polymer ?
#
loop_
_entity_poly.entity_id
_entity_poly.type
_entity_poly.pdbx_seq_one_letter_code
_entity_poly.pdbx_strand_id
1 'polypeptide(L)'
;MTETAKSFNDRDLRGARFVRSDLSGAVMRGVEVGGLDVDAPWLFQDGSTLLVNGVDVVAFVDAELDRRFPGRGLRRARTPDGLRRAWQTVEAAWGTAVDRVAAMPAGTVEASVDGEWSFAQTVRHLIMATDTWLGRAVRGEEQPYHPLGMPHAEYETDGYDTSIFSDVPPTWEEVLEVRAGRVAQVRDLLGGVTADDLEGERANPWAPEHPTTVGACLRVILNEEWEHLRYATRDLDVIEARSSGVPGAVSAG
;
A
#
# COMPACT_ATOMS: atom_id res chain seq x y z
N MET A 1 -2.44 -23.03 24.28
CA MET A 1 -2.51 -24.22 23.39
C MET A 1 -1.55 -23.98 22.26
N THR A 2 -0.46 -24.75 22.16
CA THR A 2 0.45 -24.67 21.00
C THR A 2 -0.27 -25.20 19.78
N GLU A 3 -0.61 -24.34 18.84
CA GLU A 3 -1.17 -24.75 17.56
C GLU A 3 -0.17 -25.67 16.86
N THR A 4 -0.61 -26.88 16.50
CA THR A 4 0.26 -27.85 15.82
C THR A 4 0.59 -27.30 14.43
N ALA A 5 1.87 -27.16 14.10
CA ALA A 5 2.32 -26.67 12.81
C ALA A 5 1.64 -27.47 11.68
N LYS A 6 1.00 -26.74 10.74
CA LYS A 6 0.38 -27.35 9.56
C LYS A 6 1.48 -27.86 8.64
N SER A 7 1.38 -29.13 8.20
CA SER A 7 2.37 -29.75 7.31
C SER A 7 1.69 -30.25 6.03
N PHE A 8 2.30 -29.92 4.88
CA PHE A 8 1.85 -30.30 3.55
C PHE A 8 2.96 -31.12 2.89
N ASN A 9 3.05 -32.42 3.23
CA ASN A 9 4.03 -33.32 2.65
C ASN A 9 3.44 -34.03 1.42
N ASP A 10 4.21 -34.12 0.35
CA ASP A 10 3.86 -34.82 -0.90
C ASP A 10 2.49 -34.40 -1.45
N ARG A 11 2.21 -33.08 -1.43
CA ARG A 11 0.96 -32.51 -1.91
C ARG A 11 1.15 -31.77 -3.21
N ASP A 12 0.18 -31.88 -4.11
CA ASP A 12 0.05 -31.01 -5.26
C ASP A 12 -0.72 -29.77 -4.84
N LEU A 13 -0.01 -28.62 -4.76
CA LEU A 13 -0.55 -27.32 -4.40
C LEU A 13 -0.51 -26.35 -5.60
N ARG A 14 -0.40 -26.85 -6.84
CA ARG A 14 -0.43 -26.00 -8.04
C ARG A 14 -1.72 -25.20 -8.09
N GLY A 15 -1.60 -23.89 -8.31
CA GLY A 15 -2.73 -22.97 -8.33
C GLY A 15 -3.30 -22.60 -6.95
N ALA A 16 -2.69 -23.08 -5.84
CA ALA A 16 -3.10 -22.65 -4.50
C ALA A 16 -2.88 -21.14 -4.33
N ARG A 17 -3.83 -20.47 -3.66
CA ARG A 17 -3.77 -19.05 -3.33
C ARG A 17 -3.78 -18.88 -1.81
N PHE A 18 -2.80 -18.15 -1.29
CA PHE A 18 -2.74 -17.69 0.08
C PHE A 18 -3.01 -16.18 0.07
N VAL A 19 -4.18 -15.78 0.53
CA VAL A 19 -4.62 -14.37 0.50
C VAL A 19 -4.81 -13.92 1.94
N ARG A 20 -4.22 -12.78 2.32
CA ARG A 20 -4.26 -12.24 3.69
C ARG A 20 -3.92 -13.30 4.75
N SER A 21 -2.87 -14.07 4.47
CA SER A 21 -2.44 -15.18 5.31
C SER A 21 -1.08 -14.88 5.92
N ASP A 22 -0.93 -15.15 7.21
CA ASP A 22 0.38 -15.10 7.86
C ASP A 22 1.14 -16.41 7.58
N LEU A 23 2.20 -16.29 6.80
CA LEU A 23 3.14 -17.36 6.48
C LEU A 23 4.49 -17.17 7.19
N SER A 24 4.57 -16.31 8.21
CA SER A 24 5.80 -16.09 8.98
C SER A 24 6.35 -17.40 9.53
N GLY A 25 7.64 -17.63 9.34
CA GLY A 25 8.28 -18.88 9.76
C GLY A 25 7.94 -20.11 8.92
N ALA A 26 7.16 -19.99 7.85
CA ALA A 26 6.90 -21.11 6.95
C ALA A 26 8.20 -21.61 6.30
N VAL A 27 8.30 -22.92 6.13
CA VAL A 27 9.48 -23.57 5.54
C VAL A 27 9.07 -24.45 4.37
N MET A 28 9.61 -24.16 3.19
CA MET A 28 9.44 -24.99 1.98
C MET A 28 10.75 -25.69 1.65
N ARG A 29 10.72 -27.00 1.50
CA ARG A 29 11.90 -27.84 1.20
C ARG A 29 11.57 -28.83 0.09
N GLY A 30 12.46 -28.92 -0.92
CA GLY A 30 12.26 -29.84 -2.04
C GLY A 30 10.99 -29.56 -2.85
N VAL A 31 10.59 -28.30 -2.95
CA VAL A 31 9.39 -27.85 -3.66
C VAL A 31 9.71 -27.39 -5.07
N GLU A 32 8.76 -27.56 -5.98
CA GLU A 32 8.77 -26.94 -7.28
C GLU A 32 8.01 -25.62 -7.19
N VAL A 33 8.62 -24.52 -7.65
CA VAL A 33 8.09 -23.14 -7.49
C VAL A 33 7.94 -22.41 -8.84
N GLY A 34 7.88 -23.14 -9.93
CA GLY A 34 7.68 -22.51 -11.24
C GLY A 34 6.40 -21.69 -11.29
N GLY A 35 6.51 -20.37 -11.51
CA GLY A 35 5.36 -19.46 -11.53
C GLY A 35 4.83 -19.07 -10.16
N LEU A 36 5.58 -19.33 -9.06
CA LEU A 36 5.22 -18.82 -7.75
C LEU A 36 5.35 -17.28 -7.74
N ASP A 37 4.27 -16.62 -7.36
CA ASP A 37 4.22 -15.18 -7.13
C ASP A 37 4.01 -14.92 -5.63
N VAL A 38 4.83 -14.03 -5.05
CA VAL A 38 4.77 -13.65 -3.64
C VAL A 38 4.69 -12.13 -3.55
N ASP A 39 3.52 -11.62 -3.19
CA ASP A 39 3.33 -10.22 -2.85
C ASP A 39 3.22 -10.09 -1.33
N ALA A 40 4.18 -9.41 -0.72
CA ALA A 40 4.31 -9.29 0.73
C ALA A 40 4.59 -7.83 1.10
N PRO A 41 3.55 -7.01 1.33
CA PRO A 41 3.69 -5.58 1.60
C PRO A 41 4.54 -5.27 2.85
N TRP A 42 4.58 -6.20 3.81
CA TRP A 42 5.35 -6.06 5.04
C TRP A 42 6.79 -6.61 4.94
N LEU A 43 7.22 -7.04 3.75
CA LEU A 43 8.55 -7.64 3.53
C LEU A 43 9.70 -6.70 3.93
N PHE A 44 9.52 -5.38 3.88
CA PHE A 44 10.58 -4.39 4.13
C PHE A 44 10.56 -3.84 5.56
N GLN A 45 9.83 -4.48 6.47
CA GLN A 45 9.88 -4.13 7.90
C GLN A 45 11.20 -4.61 8.52
N ASP A 46 11.68 -3.87 9.53
CA ASP A 46 12.93 -4.18 10.21
C ASP A 46 12.92 -5.62 10.76
N GLY A 47 13.99 -6.38 10.43
CA GLY A 47 14.16 -7.76 10.85
C GLY A 47 13.45 -8.80 10.00
N SER A 48 12.69 -8.42 8.97
CA SER A 48 12.09 -9.36 8.03
C SER A 48 13.16 -10.03 7.16
N THR A 49 12.96 -11.30 6.87
CA THR A 49 13.82 -12.09 5.98
C THR A 49 12.97 -12.93 5.04
N LEU A 50 13.41 -13.06 3.80
CA LEU A 50 12.88 -14.02 2.83
C LEU A 50 14.03 -14.79 2.21
N LEU A 51 14.15 -16.08 2.57
CA LEU A 51 15.23 -16.91 2.11
C LEU A 51 14.82 -17.74 0.89
N VAL A 52 15.48 -17.54 -0.23
CA VAL A 52 15.36 -18.39 -1.42
C VAL A 52 16.67 -19.15 -1.59
N ASN A 53 16.62 -20.47 -1.47
CA ASN A 53 17.81 -21.35 -1.48
C ASN A 53 18.91 -20.90 -0.49
N GLY A 54 18.50 -20.38 0.68
CA GLY A 54 19.41 -19.91 1.72
C GLY A 54 19.94 -18.47 1.53
N VAL A 55 19.56 -17.79 0.45
CA VAL A 55 19.92 -16.40 0.19
C VAL A 55 18.78 -15.49 0.64
N ASP A 56 19.08 -14.49 1.48
CA ASP A 56 18.10 -13.45 1.80
C ASP A 56 17.96 -12.50 0.62
N VAL A 57 16.73 -12.41 0.08
CA VAL A 57 16.43 -11.62 -1.11
C VAL A 57 15.77 -10.28 -0.80
N VAL A 58 15.49 -9.94 0.47
CA VAL A 58 14.78 -8.71 0.85
C VAL A 58 15.46 -7.46 0.31
N ALA A 59 16.76 -7.31 0.54
CA ALA A 59 17.50 -6.13 0.07
C ALA A 59 17.57 -6.04 -1.46
N PHE A 60 17.65 -7.19 -2.15
CA PHE A 60 17.61 -7.21 -3.62
C PHE A 60 16.25 -6.76 -4.14
N VAL A 61 15.16 -7.29 -3.58
CA VAL A 61 13.79 -6.91 -3.99
C VAL A 61 13.55 -5.42 -3.73
N ASP A 62 13.96 -4.89 -2.57
CA ASP A 62 13.80 -3.45 -2.25
C ASP A 62 14.55 -2.55 -3.25
N ALA A 63 15.80 -2.91 -3.58
CA ALA A 63 16.61 -2.17 -4.56
C ALA A 63 16.01 -2.24 -5.97
N GLU A 64 15.50 -3.40 -6.38
CA GLU A 64 14.87 -3.57 -7.68
C GLU A 64 13.54 -2.78 -7.78
N LEU A 65 12.75 -2.73 -6.72
CA LEU A 65 11.56 -1.87 -6.67
C LEU A 65 11.92 -0.38 -6.73
N ASP A 66 13.00 0.06 -6.06
CA ASP A 66 13.48 1.44 -6.19
C ASP A 66 13.93 1.78 -7.62
N ARG A 67 14.46 0.78 -8.36
CA ARG A 67 14.83 0.93 -9.78
C ARG A 67 13.59 1.00 -10.69
N ARG A 68 12.59 0.15 -10.45
CA ARG A 68 11.33 0.11 -11.25
C ARG A 68 10.44 1.32 -10.98
N PHE A 69 10.46 1.84 -9.76
CA PHE A 69 9.68 2.99 -9.33
C PHE A 69 10.60 4.16 -8.94
N PRO A 70 11.08 4.97 -9.91
CA PRO A 70 12.01 6.06 -9.65
C PRO A 70 11.46 7.03 -8.61
N GLY A 71 12.24 7.26 -7.55
CA GLY A 71 11.85 8.10 -6.42
C GLY A 71 11.27 7.35 -5.22
N ARG A 72 10.90 6.06 -5.34
CA ARG A 72 10.39 5.26 -4.22
C ARG A 72 11.36 5.24 -3.03
N GLY A 73 12.65 5.20 -3.27
CA GLY A 73 13.68 5.24 -2.22
C GLY A 73 13.61 6.48 -1.31
N LEU A 74 13.04 7.59 -1.79
CA LEU A 74 12.86 8.82 -1.00
C LEU A 74 11.86 8.63 0.17
N ARG A 75 11.02 7.60 0.17
CA ARG A 75 10.09 7.30 1.27
C ARG A 75 10.80 7.09 2.63
N ARG A 76 12.11 6.79 2.59
CA ARG A 76 12.97 6.62 3.77
C ARG A 76 13.52 7.95 4.32
N ALA A 77 13.14 9.10 3.75
CA ALA A 77 13.61 10.41 4.18
C ALA A 77 13.28 10.68 5.66
N ARG A 78 14.22 11.32 6.35
CA ARG A 78 14.13 11.65 7.78
C ARG A 78 14.26 13.15 8.07
N THR A 79 14.45 13.98 7.06
CA THR A 79 14.57 15.42 7.21
C THR A 79 13.36 16.12 6.57
N PRO A 80 12.97 17.33 7.02
CA PRO A 80 11.87 18.07 6.41
C PRO A 80 12.01 18.23 4.90
N ASP A 81 13.20 18.64 4.42
CA ASP A 81 13.45 18.80 2.98
C ASP A 81 13.41 17.49 2.21
N GLY A 82 13.88 16.40 2.83
CA GLY A 82 13.80 15.06 2.26
C GLY A 82 12.35 14.60 2.10
N LEU A 83 11.53 14.81 3.12
CA LEU A 83 10.10 14.48 3.12
C LEU A 83 9.32 15.31 2.09
N ARG A 84 9.63 16.63 1.96
CA ARG A 84 9.03 17.47 0.92
C ARG A 84 9.34 16.94 -0.49
N ARG A 85 10.60 16.59 -0.77
CA ARG A 85 10.99 15.99 -2.06
C ARG A 85 10.32 14.64 -2.28
N ALA A 86 10.26 13.78 -1.25
CA ALA A 86 9.59 12.50 -1.34
C ALA A 86 8.11 12.66 -1.69
N TRP A 87 7.42 13.60 -1.03
CA TRP A 87 6.02 13.87 -1.29
C TRP A 87 5.79 14.38 -2.71
N GLN A 88 6.54 15.39 -3.14
CA GLN A 88 6.44 15.92 -4.50
C GLN A 88 6.66 14.84 -5.57
N THR A 89 7.58 13.92 -5.30
CA THR A 89 7.89 12.84 -6.24
C THR A 89 6.75 11.81 -6.32
N VAL A 90 6.18 11.38 -5.21
CA VAL A 90 5.07 10.41 -5.21
C VAL A 90 3.79 11.03 -5.74
N GLU A 91 3.55 12.31 -5.44
CA GLU A 91 2.43 13.08 -5.99
C GLU A 91 2.49 13.15 -7.52
N ALA A 92 3.66 13.43 -8.11
CA ALA A 92 3.84 13.43 -9.54
C ALA A 92 3.65 12.03 -10.16
N ALA A 93 4.09 10.98 -9.47
CA ALA A 93 3.91 9.59 -9.91
C ALA A 93 2.43 9.19 -9.93
N TRP A 94 1.66 9.58 -8.92
CA TRP A 94 0.20 9.39 -8.91
C TRP A 94 -0.50 10.20 -9.99
N GLY A 95 -0.06 11.45 -10.27
CA GLY A 95 -0.56 12.22 -11.40
C GLY A 95 -0.43 11.46 -12.71
N THR A 96 0.73 10.86 -12.96
CA THR A 96 0.97 10.02 -14.15
C THR A 96 0.04 8.80 -14.20
N ALA A 97 -0.21 8.13 -13.05
CA ALA A 97 -1.10 6.99 -13.00
C ALA A 97 -2.58 7.38 -13.24
N VAL A 98 -3.01 8.53 -12.71
CA VAL A 98 -4.36 9.09 -12.94
C VAL A 98 -4.53 9.47 -14.41
N ASP A 99 -3.55 10.13 -15.03
CA ASP A 99 -3.60 10.46 -16.46
C ASP A 99 -3.63 9.20 -17.33
N ARG A 100 -2.88 8.16 -16.94
CA ARG A 100 -2.88 6.86 -17.63
C ARG A 100 -4.26 6.22 -17.60
N VAL A 101 -4.88 6.07 -16.43
CA VAL A 101 -6.20 5.44 -16.32
C VAL A 101 -7.28 6.25 -17.03
N ALA A 102 -7.18 7.58 -17.06
CA ALA A 102 -8.09 8.45 -17.79
C ALA A 102 -8.02 8.26 -19.32
N ALA A 103 -6.87 7.82 -19.84
CA ALA A 103 -6.68 7.50 -21.26
C ALA A 103 -7.11 6.07 -21.62
N MET A 104 -7.42 5.24 -20.64
CA MET A 104 -7.86 3.84 -20.84
C MET A 104 -9.37 3.74 -21.13
N PRO A 105 -9.89 2.58 -21.56
CA PRO A 105 -11.32 2.41 -21.81
C PRO A 105 -12.19 2.75 -20.60
N ALA A 106 -13.40 3.25 -20.85
CA ALA A 106 -14.37 3.51 -19.79
C ALA A 106 -14.61 2.24 -18.95
N GLY A 107 -14.74 2.41 -17.61
CA GLY A 107 -14.89 1.32 -16.66
C GLY A 107 -13.55 0.76 -16.13
N THR A 108 -12.41 1.20 -16.65
CA THR A 108 -11.10 0.76 -16.13
C THR A 108 -10.89 1.16 -14.67
N VAL A 109 -11.37 2.31 -14.27
CA VAL A 109 -11.22 2.83 -12.89
C VAL A 109 -11.88 1.91 -11.86
N GLU A 110 -12.99 1.26 -12.22
CA GLU A 110 -13.75 0.32 -11.38
C GLU A 110 -13.34 -1.15 -11.60
N ALA A 111 -12.49 -1.44 -12.58
CA ALA A 111 -12.10 -2.80 -12.90
C ALA A 111 -11.20 -3.41 -11.81
N SER A 112 -11.63 -4.54 -11.26
CA SER A 112 -10.83 -5.36 -10.35
C SER A 112 -9.98 -6.37 -11.13
N VAL A 113 -8.76 -6.57 -10.71
CA VAL A 113 -7.87 -7.62 -11.21
C VAL A 113 -7.74 -8.69 -10.12
N ASP A 114 -8.04 -9.93 -10.48
CA ASP A 114 -7.90 -11.12 -9.63
C ASP A 114 -8.61 -11.03 -8.24
N GLY A 115 -9.66 -10.20 -8.16
CA GLY A 115 -10.44 -9.99 -6.94
C GLY A 115 -9.80 -9.01 -5.96
N GLU A 116 -8.76 -8.28 -6.37
CA GLU A 116 -8.17 -7.19 -5.58
C GLU A 116 -8.90 -5.85 -5.81
N TRP A 117 -8.49 -4.82 -5.10
CA TRP A 117 -9.11 -3.50 -5.23
C TRP A 117 -8.93 -2.92 -6.64
N SER A 118 -9.99 -2.28 -7.13
CA SER A 118 -9.90 -1.46 -8.33
C SER A 118 -9.05 -0.21 -8.10
N PHE A 119 -8.72 0.50 -9.19
CA PHE A 119 -7.98 1.77 -9.11
C PHE A 119 -8.70 2.80 -8.21
N ALA A 120 -10.03 2.94 -8.37
CA ALA A 120 -10.84 3.82 -7.53
C ALA A 120 -10.82 3.40 -6.06
N GLN A 121 -10.95 2.13 -5.76
CA GLN A 121 -10.89 1.60 -4.40
C GLN A 121 -9.53 1.83 -3.76
N THR A 122 -8.45 1.65 -4.50
CA THR A 122 -7.08 1.95 -4.06
C THR A 122 -6.92 3.42 -3.69
N VAL A 123 -7.41 4.35 -4.52
CA VAL A 123 -7.36 5.80 -4.21
C VAL A 123 -8.23 6.16 -3.00
N ARG A 124 -9.40 5.53 -2.84
CA ARG A 124 -10.25 5.69 -1.65
C ARG A 124 -9.55 5.20 -0.37
N HIS A 125 -8.79 4.11 -0.46
CA HIS A 125 -7.99 3.65 0.68
C HIS A 125 -6.92 4.68 1.07
N LEU A 126 -6.27 5.33 0.11
CA LEU A 126 -5.30 6.39 0.40
C LEU A 126 -5.93 7.65 1.04
N ILE A 127 -7.22 7.92 0.79
CA ILE A 127 -7.96 8.94 1.56
C ILE A 127 -8.00 8.53 3.03
N MET A 128 -8.46 7.31 3.32
CA MET A 128 -8.55 6.78 4.68
C MET A 128 -7.18 6.68 5.37
N ALA A 129 -6.14 6.22 4.67
CA ALA A 129 -4.79 6.14 5.21
C ALA A 129 -4.25 7.53 5.60
N THR A 130 -4.51 8.55 4.76
CA THR A 130 -4.15 9.93 5.09
C THR A 130 -4.96 10.45 6.30
N ASP A 131 -6.26 10.19 6.36
CA ASP A 131 -7.10 10.55 7.50
C ASP A 131 -6.59 9.90 8.79
N THR A 132 -6.17 8.65 8.73
CA THR A 132 -5.59 7.93 9.88
C THR A 132 -4.27 8.56 10.34
N TRP A 133 -3.30 8.66 9.46
CA TRP A 133 -1.94 9.00 9.86
C TRP A 133 -1.69 10.50 9.98
N LEU A 134 -2.34 11.32 9.16
CA LEU A 134 -2.29 12.78 9.27
C LEU A 134 -3.36 13.31 10.23
N GLY A 135 -4.63 12.96 10.00
CA GLY A 135 -5.75 13.49 10.79
C GLY A 135 -5.71 12.99 12.22
N ARG A 136 -5.84 11.70 12.43
CA ARG A 136 -5.91 11.10 13.74
C ARG A 136 -4.58 11.14 14.48
N ALA A 137 -3.49 10.64 13.88
CA ALA A 137 -2.22 10.51 14.58
C ALA A 137 -1.50 11.85 14.75
N VAL A 138 -1.27 12.60 13.67
CA VAL A 138 -0.47 13.83 13.74
C VAL A 138 -1.25 15.00 14.33
N ARG A 139 -2.51 15.21 13.87
CA ARG A 139 -3.33 16.35 14.29
C ARG A 139 -4.18 16.09 15.54
N GLY A 140 -4.35 14.82 15.93
CA GLY A 140 -5.15 14.45 17.10
C GLY A 140 -6.66 14.62 16.90
N GLU A 141 -7.14 14.58 15.65
CA GLU A 141 -8.55 14.69 15.34
C GLU A 141 -9.29 13.41 15.79
N GLU A 142 -10.39 13.55 16.52
CA GLU A 142 -11.16 12.40 17.01
C GLU A 142 -11.83 11.63 15.90
N GLN A 143 -12.35 12.34 14.89
CA GLN A 143 -13.07 11.77 13.75
C GLN A 143 -12.58 12.41 12.43
N PRO A 144 -11.41 12.00 11.92
CA PRO A 144 -10.84 12.58 10.72
C PRO A 144 -11.40 11.97 9.43
N TYR A 145 -12.06 10.82 9.53
CA TYR A 145 -12.39 9.97 8.39
C TYR A 145 -13.45 10.57 7.49
N HIS A 146 -13.14 10.65 6.20
CA HIS A 146 -14.10 11.04 5.20
C HIS A 146 -14.98 9.84 4.78
N PRO A 147 -16.30 10.01 4.57
CA PRO A 147 -17.19 8.91 4.19
C PRO A 147 -16.79 8.18 2.90
N LEU A 148 -16.08 8.84 1.98
CA LEU A 148 -15.59 8.21 0.75
C LEU A 148 -14.29 7.42 0.95
N GLY A 149 -13.69 7.44 2.13
CA GLY A 149 -12.57 6.59 2.47
C GLY A 149 -12.92 5.11 2.33
N MET A 150 -11.91 4.26 2.18
CA MET A 150 -12.10 2.81 2.14
C MET A 150 -11.20 2.14 3.16
N PRO A 151 -11.77 1.46 4.17
CA PRO A 151 -11.00 0.74 5.17
C PRO A 151 -10.33 -0.51 4.58
N HIS A 152 -9.25 -0.96 5.22
CA HIS A 152 -8.66 -2.27 4.93
C HIS A 152 -9.62 -3.41 5.32
N ALA A 153 -9.36 -4.59 4.79
CA ALA A 153 -10.30 -5.71 4.90
C ALA A 153 -10.56 -6.17 6.35
N GLU A 154 -9.56 -6.02 7.22
CA GLU A 154 -9.61 -6.45 8.62
C GLU A 154 -10.25 -5.39 9.55
N TYR A 155 -10.54 -4.18 9.06
CA TYR A 155 -10.97 -3.02 9.86
C TYR A 155 -12.15 -3.34 10.80
N GLU A 156 -13.19 -4.02 10.28
CA GLU A 156 -14.36 -4.43 11.07
C GLU A 156 -14.01 -5.55 12.06
N THR A 157 -13.22 -6.54 11.63
CA THR A 157 -12.82 -7.66 12.49
C THR A 157 -11.86 -7.24 13.60
N ASP A 158 -11.12 -6.14 13.39
CA ASP A 158 -10.28 -5.49 14.40
C ASP A 158 -11.08 -4.62 15.37
N GLY A 159 -12.39 -4.54 15.20
CA GLY A 159 -13.33 -3.90 16.13
C GLY A 159 -13.54 -2.40 15.85
N TYR A 160 -13.19 -1.91 14.67
CA TYR A 160 -13.41 -0.51 14.29
C TYR A 160 -14.78 -0.31 13.65
N ASP A 161 -15.33 0.89 13.83
CA ASP A 161 -16.64 1.27 13.32
C ASP A 161 -16.59 1.58 11.81
N THR A 162 -17.23 0.73 11.02
CA THR A 162 -17.34 0.91 9.56
C THR A 162 -18.47 1.83 9.13
N SER A 163 -19.40 2.19 10.04
CA SER A 163 -20.58 3.01 9.73
C SER A 163 -20.27 4.44 9.29
N ILE A 164 -19.03 4.89 9.54
CA ILE A 164 -18.52 6.18 9.04
C ILE A 164 -18.29 6.21 7.54
N PHE A 165 -18.09 5.07 6.91
CA PHE A 165 -17.84 4.97 5.48
C PHE A 165 -19.13 4.73 4.72
N SER A 166 -19.27 5.36 3.54
CA SER A 166 -20.45 5.24 2.71
C SER A 166 -20.52 3.89 2.01
N ASP A 167 -21.67 3.22 2.12
CA ASP A 167 -21.99 2.03 1.32
C ASP A 167 -22.33 2.36 -0.14
N VAL A 168 -22.60 3.63 -0.43
CA VAL A 168 -22.90 4.08 -1.79
C VAL A 168 -21.58 4.35 -2.52
N PRO A 169 -21.31 3.64 -3.64
CA PRO A 169 -20.12 3.90 -4.43
C PRO A 169 -20.11 5.34 -4.93
N PRO A 170 -19.03 6.12 -4.67
CA PRO A 170 -18.91 7.48 -5.21
C PRO A 170 -18.58 7.46 -6.69
N THR A 171 -18.81 8.57 -7.36
CA THR A 171 -18.24 8.81 -8.69
C THR A 171 -16.74 8.98 -8.62
N TRP A 172 -16.05 8.71 -9.73
CA TRP A 172 -14.59 8.91 -9.79
C TRP A 172 -14.19 10.37 -9.55
N GLU A 173 -14.98 11.32 -10.04
CA GLU A 173 -14.76 12.75 -9.83
C GLU A 173 -14.82 13.13 -8.35
N GLU A 174 -15.79 12.61 -7.59
CA GLU A 174 -15.89 12.83 -6.14
C GLU A 174 -14.67 12.25 -5.41
N VAL A 175 -14.21 11.07 -5.82
CA VAL A 175 -12.99 10.46 -5.25
C VAL A 175 -11.77 11.35 -5.49
N LEU A 176 -11.59 11.85 -6.72
CA LEU A 176 -10.46 12.73 -7.06
C LEU A 176 -10.51 14.05 -6.30
N GLU A 177 -11.69 14.67 -6.12
CA GLU A 177 -11.84 15.91 -5.36
C GLU A 177 -11.43 15.71 -3.90
N VAL A 178 -11.93 14.67 -3.23
CA VAL A 178 -11.58 14.39 -1.85
C VAL A 178 -10.11 14.05 -1.71
N ARG A 179 -9.57 13.25 -2.64
CA ARG A 179 -8.16 12.89 -2.69
C ARG A 179 -7.25 14.12 -2.83
N ALA A 180 -7.60 15.06 -3.72
CA ALA A 180 -6.85 16.30 -3.90
C ALA A 180 -6.78 17.11 -2.59
N GLY A 181 -7.86 17.14 -1.82
CA GLY A 181 -7.89 17.75 -0.50
C GLY A 181 -6.89 17.09 0.47
N ARG A 182 -6.80 15.75 0.49
CA ARG A 182 -5.86 15.00 1.35
C ARG A 182 -4.40 15.23 0.94
N VAL A 183 -4.14 15.22 -0.35
CA VAL A 183 -2.82 15.57 -0.91
C VAL A 183 -2.38 16.97 -0.49
N ALA A 184 -3.27 17.95 -0.59
CA ALA A 184 -3.01 19.31 -0.16
C ALA A 184 -2.70 19.40 1.34
N GLN A 185 -3.46 18.69 2.19
CA GLN A 185 -3.23 18.67 3.63
C GLN A 185 -1.84 18.14 4.02
N VAL A 186 -1.34 17.09 3.36
CA VAL A 186 0.02 16.58 3.59
C VAL A 186 1.05 17.59 3.12
N ARG A 187 0.85 18.19 1.95
CA ARG A 187 1.73 19.23 1.40
C ARG A 187 1.84 20.44 2.33
N ASP A 188 0.72 20.90 2.86
CA ASP A 188 0.64 22.05 3.78
C ASP A 188 1.38 21.76 5.09
N LEU A 189 1.18 20.57 5.69
CA LEU A 189 1.95 20.16 6.86
C LEU A 189 3.45 20.17 6.57
N LEU A 190 3.86 19.53 5.48
CA LEU A 190 5.27 19.43 5.10
C LEU A 190 5.88 20.81 4.80
N GLY A 191 5.07 21.77 4.36
CA GLY A 191 5.50 23.18 4.14
C GLY A 191 5.99 23.85 5.41
N GLY A 192 5.39 23.53 6.57
CA GLY A 192 5.70 24.16 7.84
C GLY A 192 6.52 23.33 8.82
N VAL A 193 6.64 22.00 8.62
CA VAL A 193 7.26 21.10 9.58
C VAL A 193 8.76 21.35 9.73
N THR A 194 9.24 21.38 10.97
CA THR A 194 10.66 21.49 11.33
C THR A 194 11.25 20.12 11.72
N ALA A 195 12.58 20.06 11.94
CA ALA A 195 13.22 18.85 12.42
C ALA A 195 12.74 18.45 13.82
N ASP A 196 12.51 19.42 14.69
CA ASP A 196 12.03 19.17 16.06
C ASP A 196 10.57 18.67 16.03
N ASP A 197 9.73 19.18 15.15
CA ASP A 197 8.36 18.70 15.00
C ASP A 197 8.31 17.23 14.59
N LEU A 198 9.27 16.78 13.76
CA LEU A 198 9.33 15.38 13.31
C LEU A 198 9.57 14.39 14.45
N GLU A 199 10.24 14.81 15.53
CA GLU A 199 10.50 13.99 16.72
C GLU A 199 9.32 14.03 17.72
N GLY A 200 8.32 14.87 17.48
CA GLY A 200 7.14 15.00 18.34
C GLY A 200 6.38 13.67 18.44
N GLU A 201 6.23 13.18 19.71
CA GLU A 201 5.53 11.94 19.99
C GLU A 201 4.02 12.03 19.69
N ARG A 202 3.46 10.95 19.17
CA ARG A 202 2.05 10.78 18.82
C ARG A 202 1.55 9.41 19.26
N ALA A 203 0.25 9.31 19.55
CA ALA A 203 -0.40 8.02 19.72
C ALA A 203 -0.44 7.28 18.39
N ASN A 204 -0.04 6.00 18.41
CA ASN A 204 -0.20 5.15 17.24
C ASN A 204 -1.68 4.79 17.07
N PRO A 205 -2.32 5.05 15.91
CA PRO A 205 -3.75 4.81 15.73
C PRO A 205 -4.17 3.34 15.90
N TRP A 206 -3.26 2.42 15.62
CA TRP A 206 -3.52 0.97 15.65
C TRP A 206 -2.94 0.25 16.88
N ALA A 207 -2.02 0.89 17.60
CA ALA A 207 -1.36 0.34 18.77
C ALA A 207 -1.04 1.48 19.76
N PRO A 208 -2.04 2.04 20.45
CA PRO A 208 -1.87 3.22 21.31
C PRO A 208 -0.83 3.04 22.43
N GLU A 209 -0.58 1.79 22.82
CA GLU A 209 0.46 1.41 23.81
C GLU A 209 1.89 1.52 23.26
N HIS A 210 2.06 1.67 21.96
CA HIS A 210 3.34 1.83 21.28
C HIS A 210 3.38 3.19 20.58
N PRO A 211 3.79 4.27 21.26
CA PRO A 211 3.79 5.61 20.67
C PRO A 211 4.70 5.68 19.44
N THR A 212 4.38 6.59 18.56
CA THR A 212 5.10 6.87 17.32
C THR A 212 5.52 8.34 17.27
N THR A 213 6.14 8.79 16.19
CA THR A 213 6.50 10.19 15.98
C THR A 213 5.84 10.77 14.73
N VAL A 214 5.73 12.09 14.64
CA VAL A 214 5.26 12.78 13.43
C VAL A 214 6.03 12.30 12.19
N GLY A 215 7.36 12.20 12.30
CA GLY A 215 8.20 11.73 11.21
C GLY A 215 7.94 10.28 10.81
N ALA A 216 7.61 9.42 11.77
CA ALA A 216 7.22 8.04 11.50
C ALA A 216 5.85 7.99 10.81
N CYS A 217 4.86 8.75 11.27
CA CYS A 217 3.54 8.83 10.62
C CYS A 217 3.64 9.29 9.16
N LEU A 218 4.45 10.31 8.88
CA LEU A 218 4.68 10.79 7.51
C LEU A 218 5.34 9.74 6.61
N ARG A 219 6.26 8.93 7.17
CA ARG A 219 6.85 7.80 6.41
C ARG A 219 5.86 6.67 6.16
N VAL A 220 4.92 6.43 7.09
CA VAL A 220 3.83 5.47 6.81
C VAL A 220 2.98 5.97 5.65
N ILE A 221 2.57 7.25 5.63
CA ILE A 221 1.83 7.82 4.48
C ILE A 221 2.62 7.60 3.18
N LEU A 222 3.91 7.90 3.15
CA LEU A 222 4.76 7.70 1.95
C LEU A 222 4.84 6.22 1.54
N ASN A 223 4.91 5.29 2.49
CA ASN A 223 4.90 3.86 2.20
C ASN A 223 3.56 3.41 1.61
N GLU A 224 2.44 3.82 2.21
CA GLU A 224 1.09 3.56 1.68
C GLU A 224 0.97 4.05 0.23
N GLU A 225 1.40 5.28 -0.04
CA GLU A 225 1.38 5.85 -1.39
C GLU A 225 2.16 5.02 -2.41
N TRP A 226 3.39 4.60 -2.08
CA TRP A 226 4.23 3.85 -3.02
C TRP A 226 3.77 2.40 -3.20
N GLU A 227 3.33 1.72 -2.15
CA GLU A 227 2.84 0.34 -2.27
C GLU A 227 1.53 0.29 -3.07
N HIS A 228 0.61 1.21 -2.80
CA HIS A 228 -0.65 1.28 -3.54
C HIS A 228 -0.46 1.74 -5.00
N LEU A 229 0.52 2.62 -5.27
CA LEU A 229 0.89 2.97 -6.65
C LEU A 229 1.45 1.76 -7.41
N ARG A 230 2.24 0.92 -6.74
CA ARG A 230 2.78 -0.32 -7.30
C ARG A 230 1.65 -1.28 -7.68
N TYR A 231 0.68 -1.50 -6.79
CA TYR A 231 -0.50 -2.33 -7.07
C TYR A 231 -1.33 -1.76 -8.21
N ALA A 232 -1.66 -0.49 -8.15
CA ALA A 232 -2.43 0.20 -9.19
C ALA A 232 -1.74 0.07 -10.57
N THR A 233 -0.42 0.29 -10.64
CA THR A 233 0.34 0.20 -11.90
C THR A 233 0.34 -1.22 -12.46
N ARG A 234 0.58 -2.24 -11.60
CA ARG A 234 0.51 -3.67 -11.96
C ARG A 234 -0.84 -4.01 -12.58
N ASP A 235 -1.91 -3.57 -11.96
CA ASP A 235 -3.27 -3.93 -12.38
C ASP A 235 -3.65 -3.22 -13.69
N LEU A 236 -3.22 -1.97 -13.89
CA LEU A 236 -3.38 -1.28 -15.16
C LEU A 236 -2.61 -2.00 -16.29
N ASP A 237 -1.39 -2.51 -16.02
CA ASP A 237 -0.63 -3.29 -17.00
C ASP A 237 -1.39 -4.56 -17.41
N VAL A 238 -2.01 -5.26 -16.45
CA VAL A 238 -2.83 -6.45 -16.72
C VAL A 238 -4.06 -6.12 -17.55
N ILE A 239 -4.76 -5.03 -17.23
CA ILE A 239 -5.96 -4.60 -17.98
C ILE A 239 -5.60 -4.22 -19.42
N GLU A 240 -4.50 -3.49 -19.63
CA GLU A 240 -4.02 -3.14 -20.97
C GLU A 240 -3.64 -4.37 -21.79
N ALA A 241 -2.92 -5.33 -21.18
CA ALA A 241 -2.54 -6.57 -21.85
C ALA A 241 -3.78 -7.38 -22.28
N ARG A 242 -4.80 -7.49 -21.42
CA ARG A 242 -6.07 -8.16 -21.73
C ARG A 242 -6.82 -7.46 -22.87
N SER A 243 -6.82 -6.12 -22.89
CA SER A 243 -7.50 -5.31 -23.92
C SER A 243 -6.80 -5.37 -25.27
N SER A 244 -5.47 -5.56 -25.28
CA SER A 244 -4.65 -5.63 -26.49
C SER A 244 -4.61 -7.02 -27.13
N GLY A 245 -5.32 -8.02 -26.57
CA GLY A 245 -5.34 -9.40 -27.08
C GLY A 245 -4.00 -10.14 -26.99
N VAL A 246 -3.05 -9.61 -26.24
CA VAL A 246 -1.77 -10.27 -25.94
C VAL A 246 -2.05 -11.32 -24.86
N PRO A 247 -1.82 -12.64 -25.13
CA PRO A 247 -1.95 -13.66 -24.08
C PRO A 247 -1.04 -13.26 -22.92
N GLY A 248 -1.59 -13.22 -21.70
CA GLY A 248 -0.93 -12.70 -20.52
C GLY A 248 0.53 -13.18 -20.43
N ALA A 249 1.44 -12.27 -20.59
CA ALA A 249 2.82 -12.45 -20.18
C ALA A 249 2.78 -12.51 -18.65
N VAL A 250 2.83 -13.73 -18.10
CA VAL A 250 3.33 -13.93 -16.74
C VAL A 250 4.62 -13.12 -16.68
N SER A 251 4.64 -12.10 -15.84
CA SER A 251 5.77 -11.19 -15.69
C SER A 251 7.03 -12.00 -15.34
N ALA A 252 7.75 -12.41 -16.39
CA ALA A 252 9.11 -12.91 -16.32
C ALA A 252 10.00 -11.78 -16.80
N GLY A 253 10.56 -11.04 -15.85
CA GLY A 253 11.53 -10.01 -16.08
C GLY A 253 12.24 -9.67 -14.78
#